data_6b0bb66ad1ad7b015a6b9cc4cd403557
#
_entry.id   6b0bb66ad1ad7b015a6b9cc4cd403557
#
_cell.length_a   1.000
_cell.length_b   1.000
_cell.length_c   1.000
_cell.angle_alpha   90.00
_cell.angle_beta   90.00
_cell.angle_gamma   90.00
#
_symmetry.space_group_name_H-M   'P 1'
#
loop_
_entity.id
_entity.type
_entity.pdbx_description
1 polymer ?
#
loop_
_entity_poly.entity_id
_entity_poly.type
_entity_poly.pdbx_seq_one_letter_code
_entity_poly.pdbx_strand_id
1 'polypeptide(L)'
;MAGATTTATAPSTAERVRSVCLRTDTSVLAVEGSAPVATSMHFLREPGEVVVVVPADSTVGALAFQAGRAGIPAVLELTDHAPLELGERVRSLVWLRGELRRVPDTAERSVAAAVASQFPHPGLLDVGHGGVLLRLILDSVVAADSTGAEPVPVRDLLRADPDPFWEIEGDWLRHLDTDHADMIAAIARRLPPSLRVGRPRPLSIDRF
;
A
#
# COMPACT_ATOMS: atom_id res chain seq x y z
N MET A 1 -27.00 -3.60 34.19
CA MET A 1 -25.80 -3.89 33.40
C MET A 1 -25.68 -2.78 32.33
N ALA A 2 -24.81 -1.81 32.58
CA ALA A 2 -24.54 -0.75 31.62
C ALA A 2 -23.63 -1.34 30.52
N GLY A 3 -24.15 -1.47 29.30
CA GLY A 3 -23.37 -1.85 28.15
C GLY A 3 -22.37 -0.72 27.87
N ALA A 4 -21.09 -1.01 27.98
CA ALA A 4 -20.04 -0.13 27.51
C ALA A 4 -20.22 0.02 25.99
N THR A 5 -20.71 1.17 25.55
CA THR A 5 -20.71 1.56 24.15
C THR A 5 -19.24 1.79 23.79
N THR A 6 -18.57 0.80 23.24
CA THR A 6 -17.24 0.97 22.66
C THR A 6 -17.44 1.88 21.45
N THR A 7 -17.10 3.16 21.61
CA THR A 7 -17.04 4.10 20.48
C THR A 7 -15.89 3.62 19.61
N ALA A 8 -16.19 3.03 18.48
CA ALA A 8 -15.18 2.63 17.53
C ALA A 8 -14.45 3.90 17.05
N THR A 9 -13.15 3.87 17.14
CA THR A 9 -12.29 4.99 16.73
C THR A 9 -11.92 4.80 15.26
N ALA A 10 -12.02 5.86 14.46
CA ALA A 10 -11.57 5.83 13.07
C ALA A 10 -10.11 5.34 13.00
N PRO A 11 -9.72 4.64 11.93
CA PRO A 11 -8.35 4.16 11.76
C PRO A 11 -7.35 5.31 11.80
N SER A 12 -6.25 5.12 12.52
CA SER A 12 -5.10 6.03 12.48
C SER A 12 -4.47 6.03 11.10
N THR A 13 -3.67 7.06 10.77
CA THR A 13 -2.94 7.11 9.50
C THR A 13 -1.98 5.92 9.34
N ALA A 14 -1.36 5.45 10.43
CA ALA A 14 -0.50 4.27 10.40
C ALA A 14 -1.27 2.99 10.03
N GLU A 15 -2.48 2.78 10.56
CA GLU A 15 -3.35 1.64 10.22
C GLU A 15 -3.85 1.72 8.78
N ARG A 16 -4.19 2.93 8.29
CA ARG A 16 -4.54 3.14 6.87
C ARG A 16 -3.38 2.80 5.95
N VAL A 17 -2.17 3.31 6.25
CA VAL A 17 -0.95 2.97 5.48
C VAL A 17 -0.66 1.48 5.52
N ARG A 18 -0.84 0.82 6.68
CA ARG A 18 -0.65 -0.64 6.78
C ARG A 18 -1.61 -1.40 5.87
N SER A 19 -2.88 -0.97 5.80
CA SER A 19 -3.88 -1.54 4.90
C SER A 19 -3.52 -1.31 3.43
N VAL A 20 -3.03 -0.10 3.07
CA VAL A 20 -2.56 0.21 1.71
C VAL A 20 -1.42 -0.71 1.30
N CYS A 21 -0.43 -0.95 2.19
CA CYS A 21 0.69 -1.86 1.93
C CYS A 21 0.26 -3.31 1.63
N LEU A 22 -0.93 -3.72 2.08
CA LEU A 22 -1.43 -5.09 1.87
C LEU A 22 -2.34 -5.21 0.64
N ARG A 23 -3.18 -4.20 0.37
CA ARG A 23 -4.19 -4.28 -0.71
C ARG A 23 -3.73 -3.74 -2.05
N THR A 24 -2.64 -2.97 -2.09
CA THR A 24 -2.16 -2.37 -3.34
C THR A 24 -1.32 -3.37 -4.11
N ASP A 25 -1.79 -3.78 -5.28
CA ASP A 25 -1.09 -4.75 -6.14
C ASP A 25 0.07 -4.12 -6.92
N THR A 26 0.04 -2.79 -7.10
CA THR A 26 1.03 -2.07 -7.91
C THR A 26 1.75 -1.00 -7.10
N SER A 27 3.06 -0.97 -7.23
CA SER A 27 3.89 0.09 -6.67
C SER A 27 4.98 0.50 -7.66
N VAL A 28 5.49 1.72 -7.47
CA VAL A 28 6.52 2.29 -8.34
C VAL A 28 7.74 2.63 -7.50
N LEU A 29 8.89 2.07 -7.87
CA LEU A 29 10.17 2.33 -7.22
C LEU A 29 10.97 3.34 -8.01
N ALA A 30 11.36 4.43 -7.34
CA ALA A 30 12.15 5.52 -7.91
C ALA A 30 13.49 5.65 -7.20
N VAL A 31 14.56 5.81 -7.99
CA VAL A 31 15.90 6.18 -7.53
C VAL A 31 16.41 7.35 -8.36
N GLU A 32 17.31 8.15 -7.78
CA GLU A 32 17.91 9.27 -8.51
C GLU A 32 18.72 8.78 -9.73
N GLY A 33 18.61 9.48 -10.85
CA GLY A 33 19.32 9.16 -12.09
C GLY A 33 18.70 8.05 -12.93
N SER A 34 17.49 7.57 -12.58
CA SER A 34 16.78 6.53 -13.32
C SER A 34 15.31 6.88 -13.50
N ALA A 35 14.69 6.36 -14.57
CA ALA A 35 13.24 6.34 -14.67
C ALA A 35 12.65 5.44 -13.58
N PRO A 36 11.50 5.83 -13.00
CA PRO A 36 10.78 4.97 -12.04
C PRO A 36 10.40 3.64 -12.68
N VAL A 37 10.40 2.56 -11.89
CA VAL A 37 10.07 1.21 -12.34
C VAL A 37 8.91 0.64 -11.55
N ALA A 38 7.93 0.02 -12.24
CA ALA A 38 6.90 -0.73 -11.58
C ALA A 38 7.49 -1.98 -10.92
N THR A 39 7.09 -2.26 -9.69
CA THR A 39 7.48 -3.49 -9.02
C THR A 39 6.49 -4.61 -9.34
N SER A 40 6.98 -5.84 -9.43
CA SER A 40 6.11 -7.02 -9.59
C SER A 40 5.46 -7.42 -8.26
N MET A 41 6.03 -6.99 -7.13
CA MET A 41 5.56 -7.29 -5.78
C MET A 41 6.24 -6.35 -4.79
N HIS A 42 5.54 -6.01 -3.71
CA HIS A 42 6.14 -5.40 -2.51
C HIS A 42 5.56 -6.05 -1.26
N PHE A 43 6.35 -6.08 -0.18
CA PHE A 43 5.92 -6.62 1.10
C PHE A 43 6.65 -5.93 2.26
N LEU A 44 5.89 -5.24 3.12
CA LEU A 44 6.39 -4.59 4.33
C LEU A 44 6.53 -5.61 5.47
N ARG A 45 7.72 -5.72 6.03
CA ARG A 45 8.01 -6.64 7.14
C ARG A 45 8.89 -6.01 8.23
N GLU A 46 8.93 -6.67 9.37
CA GLU A 46 9.89 -6.36 10.43
C GLU A 46 11.34 -6.63 9.99
N PRO A 47 12.31 -5.82 10.47
CA PRO A 47 12.21 -4.72 11.43
C PRO A 47 12.04 -3.32 10.78
N GLY A 48 11.41 -3.18 9.64
CA GLY A 48 11.21 -1.90 8.95
C GLY A 48 11.84 -1.91 7.56
N GLU A 49 11.66 -2.98 6.84
CA GLU A 49 12.05 -3.08 5.45
C GLU A 49 10.88 -3.44 4.55
N VAL A 50 10.93 -2.96 3.31
CA VAL A 50 10.03 -3.40 2.26
C VAL A 50 10.82 -4.25 1.28
N VAL A 51 10.42 -5.51 1.14
CA VAL A 51 10.94 -6.38 0.09
C VAL A 51 10.19 -6.07 -1.19
N VAL A 52 10.90 -5.84 -2.29
CA VAL A 52 10.33 -5.56 -3.61
C VAL A 52 10.98 -6.46 -4.67
N VAL A 53 10.21 -6.78 -5.70
CA VAL A 53 10.71 -7.45 -6.90
C VAL A 53 10.58 -6.48 -8.07
N VAL A 54 11.69 -6.26 -8.77
CA VAL A 54 11.75 -5.43 -9.98
C VAL A 54 12.24 -6.26 -11.17
N PRO A 55 11.93 -5.88 -12.43
CA PRO A 55 12.48 -6.55 -13.59
C PRO A 55 14.02 -6.60 -13.55
N ALA A 56 14.59 -7.74 -13.92
CA ALA A 56 16.05 -7.96 -13.86
C ALA A 56 16.83 -7.05 -14.80
N ASP A 57 16.23 -6.61 -15.90
CA ASP A 57 16.77 -5.68 -16.89
C ASP A 57 16.54 -4.21 -16.53
N SER A 58 15.94 -3.92 -15.37
CA SER A 58 15.68 -2.53 -14.94
C SER A 58 16.97 -1.79 -14.56
N THR A 59 17.02 -0.50 -14.90
CA THR A 59 18.11 0.39 -14.47
C THR A 59 18.21 0.45 -12.94
N VAL A 60 17.09 0.42 -12.23
CA VAL A 60 17.03 0.40 -10.76
C VAL A 60 17.74 -0.82 -10.19
N GLY A 61 17.49 -2.01 -10.76
CA GLY A 61 18.17 -3.24 -10.36
C GLY A 61 19.69 -3.16 -10.58
N ALA A 62 20.12 -2.59 -11.73
CA ALA A 62 21.54 -2.39 -12.04
C ALA A 62 22.21 -1.39 -11.08
N LEU A 63 21.56 -0.26 -10.75
CA LEU A 63 22.07 0.73 -9.80
C LEU A 63 22.19 0.15 -8.39
N ALA A 64 21.19 -0.59 -7.93
CA ALA A 64 21.24 -1.28 -6.64
C ALA A 64 22.35 -2.33 -6.56
N PHE A 65 22.62 -3.02 -7.69
CA PHE A 65 23.76 -3.95 -7.78
C PHE A 65 25.10 -3.23 -7.67
N GLN A 66 25.28 -2.10 -8.40
CA GLN A 66 26.52 -1.30 -8.38
C GLN A 66 26.79 -0.69 -6.99
N ALA A 67 25.75 -0.24 -6.30
CA ALA A 67 25.85 0.32 -4.95
C ALA A 67 26.26 -0.72 -3.89
N GLY A 68 26.02 -1.99 -4.15
CA GLY A 68 26.40 -3.09 -3.27
C GLY A 68 25.80 -2.96 -1.86
N ARG A 69 26.68 -3.03 -0.86
CA ARG A 69 26.26 -2.94 0.56
C ARG A 69 25.95 -1.51 1.03
N ALA A 70 26.46 -0.50 0.34
CA ALA A 70 26.19 0.89 0.69
C ALA A 70 24.74 1.26 0.47
N GLY A 71 24.08 0.63 -0.52
CA GLY A 71 22.72 0.96 -0.91
C GLY A 71 22.63 2.30 -1.63
N ILE A 72 21.41 2.64 -2.08
CA ILE A 72 21.08 3.94 -2.72
C ILE A 72 19.79 4.49 -2.15
N PRO A 73 19.66 5.82 -2.03
CA PRO A 73 18.38 6.43 -1.65
C PRO A 73 17.29 6.08 -2.65
N ALA A 74 16.12 5.69 -2.15
CA ALA A 74 14.98 5.32 -2.99
C ALA A 74 13.65 5.70 -2.35
N VAL A 75 12.63 5.78 -3.19
CA VAL A 75 11.23 5.98 -2.82
C VAL A 75 10.39 4.91 -3.48
N LEU A 76 9.60 4.19 -2.67
CA LEU A 76 8.55 3.33 -3.16
C LEU A 76 7.22 4.07 -2.99
N GLU A 77 6.53 4.31 -4.09
CA GLU A 77 5.20 4.91 -4.11
C GLU A 77 4.14 3.82 -4.25
N LEU A 78 3.16 3.86 -3.35
CA LEU A 78 1.95 3.06 -3.42
C LEU A 78 0.78 3.99 -3.73
N THR A 79 -0.01 3.67 -4.75
CA THR A 79 -1.23 4.41 -5.09
C THR A 79 -2.44 3.59 -4.70
N ASP A 80 -3.16 4.06 -3.69
CA ASP A 80 -4.39 3.42 -3.25
C ASP A 80 -5.57 3.85 -4.11
N HIS A 81 -6.15 2.91 -4.83
CA HIS A 81 -7.29 3.15 -5.70
C HIS A 81 -8.59 2.64 -5.07
N ALA A 82 -9.66 3.40 -5.26
CA ALA A 82 -11.00 2.89 -4.98
C ALA A 82 -11.28 1.65 -5.86
N PRO A 83 -11.88 0.59 -5.30
CA PRO A 83 -12.18 -0.63 -6.05
C PRO A 83 -13.34 -0.48 -7.07
N LEU A 84 -14.03 0.67 -7.03
CA LEU A 84 -15.09 1.00 -7.97
C LEU A 84 -14.55 1.90 -9.09
N GLU A 85 -15.16 1.79 -10.27
CA GLU A 85 -14.88 2.70 -11.39
C GLU A 85 -15.51 4.08 -11.11
N LEU A 86 -14.69 4.98 -10.54
CA LEU A 86 -15.04 6.36 -10.22
C LEU A 86 -14.31 7.31 -11.16
N GLY A 87 -14.80 8.53 -11.34
CA GLY A 87 -14.12 9.57 -12.11
C GLY A 87 -12.76 9.93 -11.52
N GLU A 88 -12.68 10.02 -10.17
CA GLU A 88 -11.43 10.08 -9.42
C GLU A 88 -11.31 8.80 -8.59
N ARG A 89 -10.30 7.99 -8.89
CA ARG A 89 -10.11 6.68 -8.24
C ARG A 89 -9.05 6.69 -7.17
N VAL A 90 -8.10 7.64 -7.23
CA VAL A 90 -7.01 7.71 -6.25
C VAL A 90 -7.58 8.21 -4.92
N ARG A 91 -7.46 7.39 -3.89
CA ARG A 91 -7.89 7.71 -2.52
C ARG A 91 -6.74 8.28 -1.71
N SER A 92 -5.57 7.68 -1.85
CA SER A 92 -4.37 8.12 -1.17
C SER A 92 -3.10 7.69 -1.91
N LEU A 93 -2.02 8.39 -1.59
CA LEU A 93 -0.66 8.07 -2.00
C LEU A 93 0.18 7.80 -0.74
N VAL A 94 1.02 6.79 -0.79
CA VAL A 94 1.97 6.49 0.29
C VAL A 94 3.37 6.45 -0.29
N TRP A 95 4.28 7.23 0.27
CA TRP A 95 5.70 7.23 -0.07
C TRP A 95 6.50 6.61 1.06
N LEU A 96 7.10 5.45 0.77
CA LEU A 96 8.02 4.74 1.64
C LEU A 96 9.43 5.08 1.20
N ARG A 97 10.18 5.83 2.00
CA ARG A 97 11.53 6.31 1.66
C ARG A 97 12.56 5.58 2.49
N GLY A 98 13.72 5.37 1.90
CA GLY A 98 14.81 4.74 2.62
C GLY A 98 15.98 4.38 1.71
N GLU A 99 16.79 3.45 2.19
CA GLU A 99 17.96 2.94 1.51
C GLU A 99 17.64 1.61 0.81
N LEU A 100 17.77 1.61 -0.51
CA LEU A 100 17.55 0.44 -1.35
C LEU A 100 18.83 -0.39 -1.44
N ARG A 101 18.75 -1.67 -1.12
CA ARG A 101 19.85 -2.63 -1.19
C ARG A 101 19.43 -3.88 -1.96
N ARG A 102 20.36 -4.45 -2.71
CA ARG A 102 20.14 -5.77 -3.31
C ARG A 102 20.20 -6.86 -2.24
N VAL A 103 19.34 -7.85 -2.34
CA VAL A 103 19.48 -9.10 -1.61
C VAL A 103 20.61 -9.90 -2.27
N PRO A 104 21.62 -10.40 -1.53
CA PRO A 104 22.66 -11.25 -2.11
C PRO A 104 22.07 -12.50 -2.76
N ASP A 105 22.59 -12.92 -3.90
CA ASP A 105 22.10 -14.09 -4.67
C ASP A 105 22.01 -15.35 -3.79
N THR A 106 22.97 -15.54 -2.87
CA THR A 106 22.98 -16.64 -1.91
C THR A 106 21.84 -16.62 -0.90
N ALA A 107 21.19 -15.46 -0.70
CA ALA A 107 20.09 -15.26 0.24
C ALA A 107 18.74 -15.08 -0.45
N GLU A 108 18.69 -14.84 -1.77
CA GLU A 108 17.44 -14.55 -2.49
C GLU A 108 16.37 -15.62 -2.25
N ARG A 109 16.72 -16.90 -2.42
CA ARG A 109 15.78 -18.01 -2.22
C ARG A 109 15.23 -18.06 -0.80
N SER A 110 16.06 -17.84 0.21
CA SER A 110 15.62 -17.90 1.60
C SER A 110 14.75 -16.70 1.98
N VAL A 111 15.07 -15.51 1.44
CA VAL A 111 14.24 -14.30 1.64
C VAL A 111 12.91 -14.46 0.90
N ALA A 112 12.91 -14.91 -0.35
CA ALA A 112 11.68 -15.16 -1.12
C ALA A 112 10.78 -16.19 -0.42
N ALA A 113 11.33 -17.29 0.10
CA ALA A 113 10.59 -18.30 0.84
C ALA A 113 10.01 -17.74 2.16
N ALA A 114 10.78 -16.92 2.89
CA ALA A 114 10.30 -16.28 4.10
C ALA A 114 9.16 -15.28 3.82
N VAL A 115 9.23 -14.54 2.72
CA VAL A 115 8.12 -13.68 2.27
C VAL A 115 6.92 -14.52 1.87
N ALA A 116 7.11 -15.54 1.03
CA ALA A 116 6.04 -16.41 0.54
C ALA A 116 5.26 -17.12 1.66
N SER A 117 5.90 -17.41 2.80
CA SER A 117 5.24 -18.01 3.97
C SER A 117 4.25 -17.08 4.67
N GLN A 118 4.40 -15.76 4.50
CA GLN A 118 3.55 -14.72 5.10
C GLN A 118 2.64 -14.06 4.06
N PHE A 119 3.15 -13.90 2.85
CA PHE A 119 2.50 -13.22 1.74
C PHE A 119 2.78 -13.97 0.44
N PRO A 120 2.02 -15.03 0.13
CA PRO A 120 2.13 -15.76 -1.13
C PRO A 120 1.79 -14.82 -2.31
N HIS A 121 2.76 -14.56 -3.20
CA HIS A 121 2.57 -13.67 -4.33
C HIS A 121 3.25 -14.24 -5.59
N PRO A 122 2.58 -14.21 -6.77
CA PRO A 122 3.14 -14.77 -8.02
C PRO A 122 4.44 -14.08 -8.44
N GLY A 123 4.64 -12.79 -8.17
CA GLY A 123 5.88 -12.07 -8.45
C GLY A 123 7.13 -12.67 -7.78
N LEU A 124 6.98 -13.49 -6.74
CA LEU A 124 8.10 -14.21 -6.12
C LEU A 124 8.63 -15.36 -6.99
N LEU A 125 7.82 -15.87 -7.93
CA LEU A 125 8.22 -16.96 -8.82
C LEU A 125 9.26 -16.52 -9.87
N ASP A 126 9.32 -15.22 -10.17
CA ASP A 126 10.26 -14.66 -11.14
C ASP A 126 11.63 -14.34 -10.54
N VAL A 127 11.79 -14.44 -9.21
CA VAL A 127 13.05 -14.16 -8.52
C VAL A 127 14.15 -15.09 -8.98
N GLY A 128 15.27 -14.51 -9.44
CA GLY A 128 16.42 -15.26 -10.02
C GLY A 128 16.25 -15.64 -11.49
N HIS A 129 15.14 -15.28 -12.14
CA HIS A 129 14.89 -15.49 -13.58
C HIS A 129 14.66 -14.15 -14.29
N GLY A 130 13.45 -13.62 -14.19
CA GLY A 130 13.05 -12.31 -14.76
C GLY A 130 13.01 -11.18 -13.74
N GLY A 131 13.13 -11.48 -12.46
CA GLY A 131 13.03 -10.54 -11.34
C GLY A 131 14.25 -10.53 -10.42
N VAL A 132 14.57 -9.36 -9.88
CA VAL A 132 15.61 -9.13 -8.86
C VAL A 132 14.94 -8.74 -7.56
N LEU A 133 15.38 -9.38 -6.47
CA LEU A 133 14.89 -9.12 -5.12
C LEU A 133 15.71 -8.00 -4.46
N LEU A 134 15.02 -6.92 -4.10
CA LEU A 134 15.62 -5.77 -3.42
C LEU A 134 14.95 -5.57 -2.05
N ARG A 135 15.63 -4.85 -1.16
CA ARG A 135 15.14 -4.44 0.15
C ARG A 135 15.28 -2.94 0.29
N LEU A 136 14.18 -2.26 0.59
CA LEU A 136 14.15 -0.85 0.97
C LEU A 136 14.11 -0.79 2.51
N ILE A 137 15.19 -0.34 3.12
CA ILE A 137 15.27 -0.12 4.57
C ILE A 137 14.65 1.25 4.85
N LEU A 138 13.56 1.30 5.60
CA LEU A 138 12.76 2.50 5.77
C LEU A 138 13.41 3.52 6.71
N ASP A 139 13.47 4.77 6.24
CA ASP A 139 13.85 5.95 7.02
C ASP A 139 12.63 6.80 7.36
N SER A 140 11.71 6.96 6.41
CA SER A 140 10.52 7.78 6.57
C SER A 140 9.35 7.31 5.72
N VAL A 141 8.14 7.65 6.17
CA VAL A 141 6.88 7.34 5.49
C VAL A 141 6.02 8.60 5.48
N VAL A 142 5.39 8.89 4.35
CA VAL A 142 4.42 9.96 4.20
C VAL A 142 3.18 9.40 3.53
N ALA A 143 2.02 9.70 4.08
CA ALA A 143 0.73 9.42 3.46
C ALA A 143 0.08 10.73 3.03
N ALA A 144 -0.56 10.76 1.88
CA ALA A 144 -1.34 11.90 1.40
C ALA A 144 -2.68 11.44 0.88
N ASP A 145 -3.72 12.18 1.21
CA ASP A 145 -5.09 12.00 0.72
C ASP A 145 -5.73 13.36 0.42
N SER A 146 -7.04 13.41 0.18
CA SER A 146 -7.78 14.64 -0.10
C SER A 146 -7.74 15.67 1.03
N THR A 147 -7.31 15.31 2.24
CA THR A 147 -7.24 16.19 3.41
C THR A 147 -5.84 16.81 3.60
N GLY A 148 -4.82 16.23 2.97
CA GLY A 148 -3.44 16.71 3.03
C GLY A 148 -2.41 15.59 3.07
N ALA A 149 -1.18 15.94 3.46
CA ALA A 149 -0.07 15.01 3.60
C ALA A 149 0.41 14.96 5.06
N GLU A 150 0.62 13.76 5.58
CA GLU A 150 1.00 13.51 6.97
C GLU A 150 2.20 12.55 7.04
N PRO A 151 3.25 12.87 7.82
CA PRO A 151 4.33 11.93 8.09
C PRO A 151 3.84 10.84 9.07
N VAL A 152 4.22 9.59 8.78
CA VAL A 152 3.94 8.44 9.64
C VAL A 152 5.25 7.90 10.20
N PRO A 153 5.48 7.92 11.52
CA PRO A 153 6.67 7.31 12.09
C PRO A 153 6.77 5.83 11.76
N VAL A 154 7.92 5.38 11.27
CA VAL A 154 8.13 3.96 10.86
C VAL A 154 7.77 3.00 12.00
N ARG A 155 8.14 3.33 13.23
CA ARG A 155 7.80 2.51 14.41
C ARG A 155 6.28 2.35 14.60
N ASP A 156 5.50 3.39 14.28
CA ASP A 156 4.05 3.36 14.47
C ASP A 156 3.40 2.56 13.34
N LEU A 157 3.92 2.68 12.10
CA LEU A 157 3.52 1.83 10.97
C LEU A 157 3.77 0.34 11.25
N LEU A 158 4.91 -0.01 11.85
CA LEU A 158 5.25 -1.41 12.15
C LEU A 158 4.40 -2.01 13.28
N ARG A 159 3.90 -1.19 14.19
CA ARG A 159 3.01 -1.60 15.29
C ARG A 159 1.55 -1.62 14.89
N ALA A 160 1.20 -0.93 13.81
CA ALA A 160 -0.18 -0.83 13.37
C ALA A 160 -0.65 -2.15 12.77
N ASP A 161 -1.84 -2.56 13.16
CA ASP A 161 -2.58 -3.59 12.45
C ASP A 161 -3.32 -2.98 11.25
N PRO A 162 -3.50 -3.70 10.15
CA PRO A 162 -4.33 -3.24 9.05
C PRO A 162 -5.80 -3.16 9.50
N ASP A 163 -6.58 -2.35 8.81
CA ASP A 163 -8.03 -2.36 8.99
C ASP A 163 -8.58 -3.76 8.76
N PRO A 164 -9.44 -4.31 9.63
CA PRO A 164 -9.94 -5.68 9.51
C PRO A 164 -10.76 -5.93 8.25
N PHE A 165 -11.23 -4.88 7.57
CA PHE A 165 -12.01 -5.00 6.33
C PHE A 165 -11.15 -4.88 5.06
N TRP A 166 -9.83 -4.68 5.17
CA TRP A 166 -8.97 -4.42 4.01
C TRP A 166 -9.08 -5.49 2.90
N GLU A 167 -9.28 -6.76 3.26
CA GLU A 167 -9.41 -7.87 2.32
C GLU A 167 -10.75 -7.88 1.58
N ILE A 168 -11.84 -7.56 2.30
CA ILE A 168 -13.20 -7.68 1.81
C ILE A 168 -13.81 -6.35 1.36
N GLU A 169 -13.10 -5.25 1.57
CA GLU A 169 -13.57 -3.90 1.23
C GLU A 169 -14.07 -3.80 -0.21
N GLY A 170 -13.32 -4.35 -1.15
CA GLY A 170 -13.67 -4.29 -2.57
C GLY A 170 -15.01 -4.96 -2.89
N ASP A 171 -15.27 -6.13 -2.29
CA ASP A 171 -16.52 -6.86 -2.49
C ASP A 171 -17.69 -6.13 -1.83
N TRP A 172 -17.49 -5.61 -0.62
CA TRP A 172 -18.52 -4.88 0.09
C TRP A 172 -18.87 -3.56 -0.60
N LEU A 173 -17.89 -2.82 -1.12
CA LEU A 173 -18.16 -1.59 -1.85
C LEU A 173 -18.95 -1.86 -3.13
N ARG A 174 -18.61 -2.92 -3.88
CA ARG A 174 -19.38 -3.34 -5.06
C ARG A 174 -20.81 -3.73 -4.70
N HIS A 175 -21.00 -4.50 -3.64
CA HIS A 175 -22.32 -4.87 -3.13
C HIS A 175 -23.14 -3.64 -2.72
N LEU A 176 -22.56 -2.72 -1.95
CA LEU A 176 -23.23 -1.48 -1.57
C LEU A 176 -23.61 -0.61 -2.77
N ASP A 177 -22.75 -0.50 -3.77
CA ASP A 177 -23.01 0.31 -4.96
C ASP A 177 -24.10 -0.30 -5.86
N THR A 178 -24.18 -1.64 -5.89
CA THR A 178 -25.12 -2.37 -6.78
C THR A 178 -26.47 -2.60 -6.09
N ASP A 179 -26.43 -3.19 -4.88
CA ASP A 179 -27.65 -3.74 -4.26
C ASP A 179 -28.26 -2.78 -3.23
N HIS A 180 -27.51 -1.78 -2.76
CA HIS A 180 -27.95 -0.83 -1.73
C HIS A 180 -27.81 0.65 -2.18
N ALA A 181 -27.90 0.91 -3.46
CA ALA A 181 -27.79 2.27 -4.01
C ALA A 181 -28.85 3.24 -3.46
N ASP A 182 -30.02 2.75 -3.09
CA ASP A 182 -31.09 3.51 -2.44
C ASP A 182 -30.71 3.95 -1.01
N MET A 183 -30.01 3.10 -0.26
CA MET A 183 -29.49 3.44 1.07
C MET A 183 -28.38 4.51 0.96
N ILE A 184 -27.44 4.35 0.02
CA ILE A 184 -26.39 5.33 -0.24
C ILE A 184 -27.01 6.68 -0.64
N ALA A 185 -28.04 6.67 -1.50
CA ALA A 185 -28.78 7.88 -1.88
C ALA A 185 -29.51 8.49 -0.66
N ALA A 186 -30.04 7.68 0.25
CA ALA A 186 -30.70 8.15 1.47
C ALA A 186 -29.72 8.84 2.43
N ILE A 187 -28.49 8.30 2.59
CA ILE A 187 -27.42 8.90 3.37
C ILE A 187 -26.99 10.21 2.74
N ALA A 188 -26.79 10.25 1.41
CA ALA A 188 -26.37 11.45 0.69
C ALA A 188 -27.37 12.61 0.78
N ARG A 189 -28.65 12.33 1.03
CA ARG A 189 -29.65 13.39 1.32
C ARG A 189 -29.36 14.20 2.59
N ARG A 190 -28.48 13.72 3.47
CA ARG A 190 -28.02 14.46 4.67
C ARG A 190 -26.90 15.47 4.37
N LEU A 191 -26.29 15.37 3.19
CA LEU A 191 -25.26 16.33 2.76
C LEU A 191 -25.89 17.71 2.47
N PRO A 192 -25.10 18.80 2.55
CA PRO A 192 -25.52 20.11 2.06
C PRO A 192 -25.97 20.04 0.59
N PRO A 193 -26.97 20.83 0.17
CA PRO A 193 -27.49 20.81 -1.22
C PRO A 193 -26.42 21.00 -2.30
N SER A 194 -25.38 21.79 -2.04
CA SER A 194 -24.26 22.03 -2.95
C SER A 194 -23.42 20.79 -3.25
N LEU A 195 -23.46 19.77 -2.38
CA LEU A 195 -22.72 18.52 -2.52
C LEU A 195 -23.59 17.37 -3.06
N ARG A 196 -24.89 17.60 -3.31
CA ARG A 196 -25.82 16.58 -3.84
C ARG A 196 -25.82 16.54 -5.37
N VAL A 197 -24.63 16.49 -5.97
CA VAL A 197 -24.48 16.49 -7.43
C VAL A 197 -24.18 15.07 -7.91
N GLY A 198 -24.94 14.59 -8.88
CA GLY A 198 -24.74 13.26 -9.47
C GLY A 198 -25.21 12.09 -8.61
N ARG A 199 -24.81 10.88 -8.98
CA ARG A 199 -25.08 9.65 -8.23
C ARG A 199 -24.02 9.49 -7.11
N PRO A 200 -24.43 9.43 -5.84
CA PRO A 200 -23.49 9.12 -4.76
C PRO A 200 -23.01 7.67 -4.87
N ARG A 201 -21.73 7.45 -4.62
CA ARG A 201 -21.11 6.13 -4.63
C ARG A 201 -20.21 5.99 -3.41
N PRO A 202 -20.09 4.78 -2.81
CA PRO A 202 -19.22 4.57 -1.68
C PRO A 202 -17.75 4.59 -2.14
N LEU A 203 -16.87 5.22 -1.37
CA LEU A 203 -15.44 5.38 -1.68
C LEU A 203 -14.58 4.39 -0.87
N SER A 204 -14.91 4.21 0.40
CA SER A 204 -14.19 3.35 1.34
C SER A 204 -15.14 2.82 2.42
N ILE A 205 -14.71 1.74 3.06
CA ILE A 205 -15.32 1.20 4.28
C ILE A 205 -14.20 1.03 5.28
N ASP A 206 -14.31 1.75 6.39
CA ASP A 206 -13.41 1.61 7.53
C ASP A 206 -14.16 0.98 8.71
N ARG A 207 -13.42 0.45 9.67
CA ARG A 207 -13.99 -0.01 10.94
C ARG A 207 -14.64 1.17 11.68
N PHE A 208 -15.65 0.85 12.46
CA PHE A 208 -16.39 1.81 13.30
C PHE A 208 -15.94 1.71 14.76
#